data_14191d4ae658cc2bdb11bcd825a22a3f
#
_entry.id   14191d4ae658cc2bdb11bcd825a22a3f
#
_cell.length_a   1.000
_cell.length_b   1.000
_cell.length_c   1.000
_cell.angle_alpha   90.00
_cell.angle_beta   90.00
_cell.angle_gamma   90.00
#
_symmetry.space_group_name_H-M   'P 1'
#
loop_
_entity.id
_entity.type
_entity.pdbx_description
1 polymer ?
#
loop_
_entity_poly.entity_id
_entity_poly.type
_entity_poly.pdbx_seq_one_letter_code
_entity_poly.pdbx_strand_id
1 'polypeptide(L)'
;MVETLERLVSKEEISTFHNEGAVRIRGALSQEWLDILAEGFDQAVASPGKFSKSYGPEGAPRYYTDHRLFNRFEPFRRFLFDGPLGGIAAEILGAARVDLYDEHLLIKEPGAPAPTYWHHDMPYFSIEGYDLASIWLALDPTREHTGALKFAKGSHKWGKLYQPIKIGENKPVDSFNRDDLIATVPDIDNNPDKYPTVLLETDPGDIVIFHGLTLHSSSGNSSEDTTRRALSLRM
;
A
#
# COMPACT_ATOMS: atom_id res chain seq x y z
N MET A 1 -15.80 25.17 6.49
CA MET A 1 -15.36 25.05 5.10
C MET A 1 -13.95 24.52 5.17
N VAL A 2 -13.76 23.24 4.82
CA VAL A 2 -12.43 22.65 4.72
C VAL A 2 -11.78 23.28 3.51
N GLU A 3 -10.69 24.01 3.69
CA GLU A 3 -9.85 24.43 2.58
C GLU A 3 -9.27 23.13 1.98
N THR A 4 -9.88 22.65 0.94
CA THR A 4 -9.32 21.57 0.12
C THR A 4 -8.04 22.14 -0.46
N LEU A 5 -6.90 21.75 0.11
CA LEU A 5 -5.63 21.81 -0.59
C LEU A 5 -5.76 20.85 -1.78
N GLU A 6 -6.42 21.31 -2.85
CA GLU A 6 -6.36 20.67 -4.16
C GLU A 6 -4.93 20.78 -4.68
N ARG A 7 -4.07 19.93 -4.16
CA ARG A 7 -2.78 19.72 -4.80
C ARG A 7 -3.03 18.85 -6.02
N LEU A 8 -3.06 19.51 -7.16
CA LEU A 8 -3.02 18.82 -8.44
C LEU A 8 -1.71 18.02 -8.53
N VAL A 9 -1.80 16.79 -8.97
CA VAL A 9 -0.63 15.94 -9.23
C VAL A 9 0.20 16.58 -10.34
N SER A 10 1.50 16.77 -10.12
CA SER A 10 2.36 17.38 -11.11
C SER A 10 2.54 16.46 -12.33
N LYS A 11 2.83 17.06 -13.48
CA LYS A 11 3.14 16.29 -14.71
C LYS A 11 4.34 15.36 -14.54
N GLU A 12 5.30 15.72 -13.69
CA GLU A 12 6.45 14.89 -13.37
C GLU A 12 6.05 13.66 -12.54
N GLU A 13 5.18 13.83 -11.54
CA GLU A 13 4.65 12.72 -10.75
C GLU A 13 3.84 11.76 -11.61
N ILE A 14 2.97 12.26 -12.52
CA ILE A 14 2.24 11.44 -13.48
C ILE A 14 3.21 10.69 -14.40
N SER A 15 4.21 11.38 -14.94
CA SER A 15 5.23 10.75 -15.81
C SER A 15 6.02 9.67 -15.06
N THR A 16 6.38 9.91 -13.81
CA THR A 16 7.09 8.94 -12.97
C THR A 16 6.24 7.70 -12.71
N PHE A 17 4.96 7.87 -12.35
CA PHE A 17 4.03 6.76 -12.18
C PHE A 17 3.95 5.88 -13.44
N HIS A 18 3.75 6.49 -14.60
CA HIS A 18 3.64 5.73 -15.85
C HIS A 18 4.96 5.11 -16.31
N ASN A 19 6.11 5.70 -15.99
CA ASN A 19 7.40 5.18 -16.41
C ASN A 19 7.98 4.16 -15.45
N GLU A 20 7.93 4.42 -14.16
CA GLU A 20 8.57 3.61 -13.12
C GLU A 20 7.58 2.70 -12.38
N GLY A 21 6.28 3.00 -12.46
CA GLY A 21 5.21 2.21 -11.83
C GLY A 21 4.88 2.62 -10.40
N ALA A 22 5.65 3.52 -9.80
CA ALA A 22 5.39 4.05 -8.46
C ALA A 22 5.93 5.47 -8.32
N VAL A 23 5.25 6.30 -7.53
CA VAL A 23 5.67 7.66 -7.22
C VAL A 23 5.24 8.04 -5.81
N ARG A 24 6.06 8.85 -5.12
CA ARG A 24 5.68 9.51 -3.88
C ARG A 24 5.18 10.91 -4.17
N ILE A 25 4.03 11.25 -3.61
CA ILE A 25 3.46 12.60 -3.63
C ILE A 25 3.59 13.17 -2.21
N ARG A 26 4.34 14.25 -2.08
CA ARG A 26 4.62 14.85 -0.77
C ARG A 26 3.50 15.78 -0.34
N GLY A 27 3.15 15.73 0.95
CA GLY A 27 2.18 16.62 1.56
C GLY A 27 0.80 16.58 0.88
N ALA A 28 0.39 15.41 0.41
CA ALA A 28 -0.91 15.18 -0.24
C ALA A 28 -2.08 15.28 0.75
N LEU A 29 -1.82 15.05 2.04
CA LEU A 29 -2.83 15.07 3.10
C LEU A 29 -2.53 16.19 4.09
N SER A 30 -3.60 16.92 4.47
CA SER A 30 -3.54 17.90 5.55
C SER A 30 -3.51 17.23 6.92
N GLN A 31 -3.13 18.00 7.96
CA GLN A 31 -3.17 17.53 9.33
C GLN A 31 -4.58 17.07 9.76
N GLU A 32 -5.63 17.75 9.30
CA GLU A 32 -7.01 17.34 9.58
C GLU A 32 -7.30 15.90 9.11
N TRP A 33 -6.84 15.53 7.90
CA TRP A 33 -7.03 14.16 7.39
C TRP A 33 -6.21 13.13 8.18
N LEU A 34 -5.02 13.51 8.63
CA LEU A 34 -4.19 12.65 9.49
C LEU A 34 -4.84 12.43 10.85
N ASP A 35 -5.44 13.45 11.45
CA ASP A 35 -6.12 13.36 12.75
C ASP A 35 -7.38 12.45 12.64
N ILE A 36 -8.16 12.61 11.57
CA ILE A 36 -9.32 11.74 11.27
C ILE A 36 -8.88 10.28 11.12
N LEU A 37 -7.80 10.04 10.38
CA LEU A 37 -7.28 8.68 10.21
C LEU A 37 -6.75 8.12 11.52
N ALA A 38 -6.05 8.90 12.34
CA ALA A 38 -5.54 8.46 13.63
C ALA A 38 -6.66 7.96 14.53
N GLU A 39 -7.77 8.71 14.62
CA GLU A 39 -8.98 8.27 15.33
C GLU A 39 -9.52 6.94 14.77
N GLY A 40 -9.58 6.81 13.44
CA GLY A 40 -10.02 5.57 12.79
C GLY A 40 -9.12 4.37 13.11
N PHE A 41 -7.82 4.56 13.12
CA PHE A 41 -6.86 3.51 13.49
C PHE A 41 -7.04 3.07 14.95
N ASP A 42 -7.22 4.01 15.88
CA ASP A 42 -7.45 3.69 17.30
C ASP A 42 -8.75 2.89 17.47
N GLN A 43 -9.82 3.28 16.80
CA GLN A 43 -11.10 2.54 16.80
C GLN A 43 -10.93 1.12 16.22
N ALA A 44 -10.20 0.97 15.10
CA ALA A 44 -10.00 -0.32 14.46
C ALA A 44 -9.20 -1.29 15.33
N VAL A 45 -8.15 -0.79 16.01
CA VAL A 45 -7.34 -1.59 16.94
C VAL A 45 -8.14 -2.00 18.18
N ALA A 46 -8.96 -1.09 18.70
CA ALA A 46 -9.81 -1.36 19.87
C ALA A 46 -10.97 -2.34 19.57
N SER A 47 -11.40 -2.44 18.30
CA SER A 47 -12.52 -3.29 17.88
C SER A 47 -12.17 -4.06 16.60
N PRO A 48 -11.33 -5.12 16.68
CA PRO A 48 -10.94 -5.93 15.53
C PRO A 48 -12.14 -6.54 14.79
N GLY A 49 -12.08 -6.52 13.44
CA GLY A 49 -13.13 -7.07 12.59
C GLY A 49 -12.92 -8.55 12.26
N LYS A 50 -13.88 -9.14 11.57
CA LYS A 50 -13.79 -10.54 11.11
C LYS A 50 -12.67 -10.78 10.08
N PHE A 51 -12.16 -9.73 9.47
CA PHE A 51 -11.06 -9.78 8.51
C PHE A 51 -9.71 -9.43 9.13
N SER A 52 -9.70 -9.10 10.43
CA SER A 52 -8.45 -8.80 11.13
C SER A 52 -7.57 -10.05 11.24
N LYS A 53 -6.27 -9.85 11.04
CA LYS A 53 -5.25 -10.90 11.17
C LYS A 53 -3.99 -10.34 11.82
N SER A 54 -3.26 -11.21 12.49
CA SER A 54 -1.92 -10.92 13.01
C SER A 54 -0.94 -11.93 12.43
N TYR A 55 0.23 -11.45 12.01
CA TYR A 55 1.29 -12.25 11.42
C TYR A 55 2.55 -12.12 12.26
N GLY A 56 3.32 -13.19 12.32
CA GLY A 56 4.54 -13.30 13.11
C GLY A 56 4.46 -14.47 14.09
N PRO A 57 5.57 -14.80 14.76
CA PRO A 57 5.60 -15.82 15.81
C PRO A 57 4.70 -15.44 16.99
N GLU A 58 4.16 -16.45 17.67
CA GLU A 58 3.40 -16.24 18.90
C GLU A 58 4.25 -15.53 19.98
N GLY A 59 3.69 -14.50 20.60
CA GLY A 59 4.39 -13.68 21.61
C GLY A 59 5.35 -12.63 21.05
N ALA A 60 5.59 -12.60 19.74
CA ALA A 60 6.36 -11.54 19.10
C ALA A 60 5.50 -10.29 18.80
N PRO A 61 6.14 -9.12 18.59
CA PRO A 61 5.45 -7.95 18.06
C PRO A 61 4.72 -8.25 16.75
N ARG A 62 3.51 -7.69 16.62
CA ARG A 62 2.58 -8.09 15.56
C ARG A 62 2.78 -7.28 14.28
N TYR A 63 2.63 -7.94 13.15
CA TYR A 63 2.16 -7.31 11.93
C TYR A 63 0.64 -7.54 11.86
N TYR A 64 -0.13 -6.51 12.18
CA TYR A 64 -1.60 -6.55 12.26
C TYR A 64 -2.22 -5.96 11.00
N THR A 65 -3.30 -6.59 10.51
CA THR A 65 -4.06 -6.12 9.35
C THR A 65 -5.55 -6.21 9.60
N ASP A 66 -6.33 -5.33 8.96
CA ASP A 66 -7.79 -5.41 8.92
C ASP A 66 -8.32 -4.82 7.59
N HIS A 67 -9.55 -5.14 7.23
CA HIS A 67 -10.21 -4.72 6.00
C HIS A 67 -11.66 -4.28 6.27
N ARG A 68 -12.26 -3.61 5.29
CA ARG A 68 -13.66 -3.12 5.32
C ARG A 68 -13.96 -2.22 6.50
N LEU A 69 -13.01 -1.31 6.76
CA LEU A 69 -13.05 -0.38 7.88
C LEU A 69 -14.12 0.68 7.70
N PHE A 70 -14.32 1.19 6.48
CA PHE A 70 -15.31 2.23 6.18
C PHE A 70 -16.77 1.78 6.44
N ASN A 71 -17.02 0.47 6.47
CA ASN A 71 -18.31 -0.08 6.85
C ASN A 71 -18.56 -0.09 8.36
N ARG A 72 -17.51 0.11 9.15
CA ARG A 72 -17.52 -0.04 10.61
C ARG A 72 -17.22 1.26 11.33
N PHE A 73 -16.41 2.13 10.77
CA PHE A 73 -15.85 3.30 11.43
C PHE A 73 -16.03 4.54 10.56
N GLU A 74 -16.69 5.56 11.11
CA GLU A 74 -16.96 6.82 10.41
C GLU A 74 -15.70 7.57 9.96
N PRO A 75 -14.58 7.62 10.74
CA PRO A 75 -13.36 8.27 10.26
C PRO A 75 -12.84 7.71 8.95
N PHE A 76 -12.82 6.39 8.78
CA PHE A 76 -12.42 5.78 7.50
C PHE A 76 -13.42 6.10 6.38
N ARG A 77 -14.72 6.05 6.69
CA ARG A 77 -15.76 6.41 5.72
C ARG A 77 -15.58 7.83 5.22
N ARG A 78 -15.45 8.79 6.14
CA ARG A 78 -15.23 10.21 5.82
C ARG A 78 -13.96 10.38 4.99
N PHE A 79 -12.84 9.79 5.40
CA PHE A 79 -11.58 9.90 4.68
C PHE A 79 -11.65 9.37 3.26
N LEU A 80 -12.29 8.20 3.07
CA LEU A 80 -12.32 7.53 1.76
C LEU A 80 -13.25 8.19 0.75
N PHE A 81 -14.37 8.78 1.22
CA PHE A 81 -15.38 9.33 0.31
C PHE A 81 -15.32 10.86 0.18
N ASP A 82 -14.81 11.56 1.19
CA ASP A 82 -14.73 13.03 1.18
C ASP A 82 -13.27 13.53 1.04
N GLY A 83 -12.29 12.63 1.17
CA GLY A 83 -10.86 12.95 1.09
C GLY A 83 -10.34 13.09 -0.34
N PRO A 84 -9.08 13.53 -0.49
CA PRO A 84 -8.52 13.91 -1.80
C PRO A 84 -8.07 12.74 -2.67
N LEU A 85 -8.01 11.49 -2.14
CA LEU A 85 -7.32 10.40 -2.80
C LEU A 85 -7.99 9.93 -4.09
N GLY A 86 -9.33 9.98 -4.16
CA GLY A 86 -10.07 9.66 -5.38
C GLY A 86 -9.73 10.61 -6.55
N GLY A 87 -9.61 11.91 -6.27
CA GLY A 87 -9.18 12.91 -7.26
C GLY A 87 -7.74 12.68 -7.73
N ILE A 88 -6.83 12.41 -6.79
CA ILE A 88 -5.43 12.09 -7.10
C ILE A 88 -5.31 10.83 -7.96
N ALA A 89 -6.04 9.77 -7.63
CA ALA A 89 -6.05 8.54 -8.41
C ALA A 89 -6.61 8.77 -9.82
N ALA A 90 -7.70 9.51 -9.95
CA ALA A 90 -8.31 9.84 -11.25
C ALA A 90 -7.33 10.62 -12.14
N GLU A 91 -6.63 11.61 -11.58
CA GLU A 91 -5.67 12.41 -12.33
C GLU A 91 -4.44 11.58 -12.77
N ILE A 92 -3.90 10.75 -11.90
CA ILE A 92 -2.74 9.89 -12.24
C ILE A 92 -3.08 8.84 -13.30
N LEU A 93 -4.27 8.25 -13.24
CA LEU A 93 -4.74 7.28 -14.21
C LEU A 93 -5.28 7.93 -15.50
N GLY A 94 -5.47 9.25 -15.52
CA GLY A 94 -6.14 9.94 -16.62
C GLY A 94 -7.61 9.50 -16.79
N ALA A 95 -8.25 9.07 -15.71
CA ALA A 95 -9.60 8.55 -15.68
C ALA A 95 -10.60 9.64 -15.27
N ALA A 96 -11.80 9.63 -15.89
CA ALA A 96 -12.88 10.52 -15.50
C ALA A 96 -13.55 10.12 -14.16
N ARG A 97 -13.37 8.86 -13.76
CA ARG A 97 -13.92 8.27 -12.55
C ARG A 97 -13.02 7.15 -12.06
N VAL A 98 -12.91 7.02 -10.74
CA VAL A 98 -12.31 5.88 -10.07
C VAL A 98 -13.29 5.29 -9.06
N ASP A 99 -13.23 4.00 -8.87
CA ASP A 99 -14.04 3.29 -7.88
C ASP A 99 -13.12 2.68 -6.81
N LEU A 100 -13.49 2.81 -5.54
CA LEU A 100 -12.78 2.15 -4.45
C LEU A 100 -13.08 0.64 -4.50
N TYR A 101 -12.07 -0.17 -4.72
CA TYR A 101 -12.18 -1.63 -4.72
C TYR A 101 -11.94 -2.25 -3.34
N ASP A 102 -10.87 -1.83 -2.66
CA ASP A 102 -10.48 -2.38 -1.34
C ASP A 102 -9.70 -1.36 -0.53
N GLU A 103 -9.79 -1.47 0.79
CA GLU A 103 -8.90 -0.79 1.73
C GLU A 103 -8.33 -1.80 2.74
N HIS A 104 -7.07 -1.59 3.10
CA HIS A 104 -6.29 -2.50 3.92
C HIS A 104 -5.48 -1.73 4.96
N LEU A 105 -5.81 -1.92 6.22
CA LEU A 105 -5.06 -1.40 7.37
C LEU A 105 -3.87 -2.30 7.64
N LEU A 106 -2.70 -1.71 7.87
CA LEU A 106 -1.42 -2.38 7.95
C LEU A 106 -0.59 -1.79 9.11
N ILE A 107 -0.54 -2.45 10.25
CA ILE A 107 0.21 -1.99 11.42
C ILE A 107 1.37 -2.93 11.71
N LYS A 108 2.60 -2.40 11.70
CA LYS A 108 3.79 -3.10 12.17
C LYS A 108 4.21 -2.51 13.51
N GLU A 109 4.07 -3.28 14.58
CA GLU A 109 4.54 -2.91 15.92
C GLU A 109 6.08 -2.81 15.96
N PRO A 110 6.67 -2.08 16.92
CA PRO A 110 8.11 -2.08 17.12
C PRO A 110 8.64 -3.50 17.27
N GLY A 111 9.71 -3.83 16.54
CA GLY A 111 10.28 -5.19 16.53
C GLY A 111 9.48 -6.23 15.74
N ALA A 112 8.42 -5.88 15.03
CA ALA A 112 7.64 -6.84 14.22
C ALA A 112 8.48 -7.41 13.06
N PRO A 113 8.85 -8.70 13.09
CA PRO A 113 9.82 -9.24 12.14
C PRO A 113 9.23 -9.54 10.76
N ALA A 114 7.91 -9.66 10.66
CA ALA A 114 7.25 -10.14 9.45
C ALA A 114 7.37 -9.14 8.29
N PRO A 115 8.05 -9.52 7.18
CA PRO A 115 8.14 -8.69 6.00
C PRO A 115 6.88 -8.86 5.12
N THR A 116 6.77 -7.97 4.14
CA THR A 116 5.96 -8.19 2.96
C THR A 116 6.90 -8.51 1.81
N TYR A 117 6.89 -9.75 1.34
CA TYR A 117 7.77 -10.19 0.25
C TYR A 117 7.38 -9.56 -1.09
N TRP A 118 8.27 -9.62 -2.09
CA TRP A 118 8.03 -9.12 -3.42
C TRP A 118 6.75 -9.72 -4.02
N HIS A 119 5.80 -8.85 -4.36
CA HIS A 119 4.52 -9.19 -4.98
C HIS A 119 3.99 -7.99 -5.77
N HIS A 120 2.93 -8.19 -6.50
CA HIS A 120 2.10 -7.15 -7.07
C HIS A 120 0.63 -7.37 -6.71
N ASP A 121 -0.14 -6.30 -6.64
CA ASP A 121 -1.49 -6.34 -6.07
C ASP A 121 -2.51 -7.02 -6.99
N MET A 122 -2.41 -6.80 -8.31
CA MET A 122 -3.42 -7.22 -9.29
C MET A 122 -3.88 -8.68 -9.15
N PRO A 123 -3.01 -9.70 -9.00
CA PRO A 123 -3.44 -11.08 -8.94
C PRO A 123 -4.26 -11.48 -7.71
N TYR A 124 -4.27 -10.64 -6.67
CA TYR A 124 -5.11 -10.88 -5.48
C TYR A 124 -6.58 -10.55 -5.72
N PHE A 125 -6.89 -9.84 -6.81
CA PHE A 125 -8.21 -9.29 -7.06
C PHE A 125 -8.91 -9.97 -8.23
N SER A 126 -10.23 -10.11 -8.11
CA SER A 126 -11.10 -10.66 -9.17
C SER A 126 -11.52 -9.54 -10.14
N ILE A 127 -10.53 -8.80 -10.65
CA ILE A 127 -10.71 -7.74 -11.64
C ILE A 127 -9.79 -7.98 -12.83
N GLU A 128 -10.17 -7.47 -13.99
CA GLU A 128 -9.39 -7.48 -15.21
C GLU A 128 -9.11 -6.03 -15.65
N GLY A 129 -8.06 -5.85 -16.44
CA GLY A 129 -7.64 -4.55 -16.94
C GLY A 129 -6.32 -4.10 -16.35
N TYR A 130 -5.91 -2.87 -16.71
CA TYR A 130 -4.62 -2.31 -16.32
C TYR A 130 -4.76 -1.04 -15.50
N ASP A 131 -5.96 -0.46 -15.40
CA ASP A 131 -6.19 0.82 -14.73
C ASP A 131 -6.50 0.60 -13.25
N LEU A 132 -5.55 0.02 -12.54
CA LEU A 132 -5.58 -0.16 -11.09
C LEU A 132 -4.41 0.61 -10.47
N ALA A 133 -4.73 1.59 -9.61
CA ALA A 133 -3.78 2.26 -8.76
C ALA A 133 -3.95 1.82 -7.30
N SER A 134 -2.84 1.49 -6.65
CA SER A 134 -2.77 1.33 -5.20
C SER A 134 -2.23 2.62 -4.60
N ILE A 135 -2.89 3.16 -3.57
CA ILE A 135 -2.43 4.30 -2.80
C ILE A 135 -2.09 3.82 -1.40
N TRP A 136 -0.86 4.08 -0.98
CA TRP A 136 -0.36 3.73 0.34
C TRP A 136 0.07 4.99 1.08
N LEU A 137 -0.34 5.13 2.32
CA LEU A 137 0.01 6.23 3.20
C LEU A 137 0.29 5.71 4.61
N ALA A 138 1.10 6.44 5.37
CA ALA A 138 1.37 6.13 6.77
C ALA A 138 1.11 7.34 7.66
N LEU A 139 0.64 7.07 8.88
CA LEU A 139 0.49 8.07 9.94
C LEU A 139 1.80 8.36 10.67
N ASP A 140 2.79 7.48 10.52
CA ASP A 140 4.08 7.56 11.19
C ASP A 140 5.19 7.71 10.16
N PRO A 141 6.31 8.38 10.48
CA PRO A 141 7.47 8.45 9.59
C PRO A 141 7.92 7.04 9.20
N THR A 142 7.97 6.79 7.89
CA THR A 142 8.31 5.47 7.38
C THR A 142 9.68 5.49 6.73
N ARG A 143 10.58 4.63 7.20
CA ARG A 143 11.97 4.48 6.78
C ARG A 143 12.22 3.02 6.38
N GLU A 144 13.36 2.73 5.82
CA GLU A 144 13.71 1.35 5.44
C GLU A 144 13.51 0.38 6.61
N HIS A 145 14.03 0.72 7.79
CA HIS A 145 13.97 -0.12 8.98
C HIS A 145 12.59 -0.20 9.66
N THR A 146 11.64 0.68 9.31
CA THR A 146 10.25 0.64 9.80
C THR A 146 9.27 0.08 8.76
N GLY A 147 9.77 -0.37 7.63
CA GLY A 147 8.98 -1.01 6.59
C GLY A 147 8.44 -0.07 5.51
N ALA A 148 9.26 0.86 5.03
CA ALA A 148 9.00 1.61 3.81
C ALA A 148 8.84 0.67 2.62
N LEU A 149 8.08 1.10 1.61
CA LEU A 149 7.86 0.32 0.41
C LEU A 149 9.04 0.45 -0.56
N LYS A 150 9.50 -0.69 -1.06
CA LYS A 150 10.53 -0.82 -2.09
C LYS A 150 9.88 -1.34 -3.37
N PHE A 151 10.16 -0.72 -4.50
CA PHE A 151 9.55 -1.01 -5.79
C PHE A 151 10.58 -1.43 -6.81
N ALA A 152 10.26 -2.43 -7.66
CA ALA A 152 11.02 -2.75 -8.85
C ALA A 152 10.57 -1.83 -9.99
N LYS A 153 11.44 -0.89 -10.39
CA LYS A 153 11.14 0.15 -11.39
C LYS A 153 10.70 -0.45 -12.71
N GLY A 154 9.57 0.02 -13.23
CA GLY A 154 9.02 -0.41 -14.52
C GLY A 154 8.47 -1.84 -14.56
N SER A 155 8.39 -2.55 -13.43
CA SER A 155 7.95 -3.95 -13.40
C SER A 155 6.48 -4.13 -13.85
N HIS A 156 5.64 -3.11 -13.74
CA HIS A 156 4.28 -3.12 -14.27
C HIS A 156 4.21 -3.30 -15.80
N LYS A 157 5.33 -3.03 -16.51
CA LYS A 157 5.44 -3.17 -17.97
C LYS A 157 6.01 -4.53 -18.41
N TRP A 158 6.32 -5.44 -17.48
CA TRP A 158 6.95 -6.72 -17.84
C TRP A 158 5.98 -7.70 -18.49
N GLY A 159 4.68 -7.42 -18.50
CA GLY A 159 3.66 -8.28 -19.11
C GLY A 159 3.56 -9.66 -18.43
N LYS A 160 3.83 -9.74 -17.13
CA LYS A 160 3.86 -10.98 -16.36
C LYS A 160 2.99 -10.85 -15.10
N LEU A 161 2.24 -11.89 -14.80
CA LEU A 161 1.50 -12.04 -13.55
C LEU A 161 2.17 -13.10 -12.69
N TYR A 162 2.47 -12.75 -11.45
CA TYR A 162 3.12 -13.66 -10.50
C TYR A 162 2.12 -14.18 -9.48
N GLN A 163 2.36 -15.40 -9.02
CA GLN A 163 1.53 -16.03 -8.00
C GLN A 163 1.45 -15.14 -6.74
N PRO A 164 0.24 -14.86 -6.22
CA PRO A 164 0.08 -14.21 -4.93
C PRO A 164 0.78 -14.96 -3.80
N ILE A 165 1.41 -14.23 -2.89
CA ILE A 165 2.13 -14.80 -1.75
C ILE A 165 1.49 -14.42 -0.43
N LYS A 166 1.69 -15.25 0.59
CA LYS A 166 1.18 -15.01 1.95
C LYS A 166 1.98 -13.89 2.63
N ILE A 167 1.29 -13.02 3.35
CA ILE A 167 1.95 -12.00 4.18
C ILE A 167 2.80 -12.71 5.25
N GLY A 168 4.04 -12.24 5.44
CA GLY A 168 4.96 -12.80 6.41
C GLY A 168 5.59 -14.14 6.04
N GLU A 169 5.16 -14.76 4.92
CA GLU A 169 5.70 -16.02 4.43
C GLU A 169 6.02 -15.91 2.93
N ASN A 170 7.19 -16.38 2.51
CA ASN A 170 7.53 -16.45 1.09
C ASN A 170 6.94 -17.72 0.45
N LYS A 171 5.61 -17.86 0.53
CA LYS A 171 4.87 -19.01 0.01
C LYS A 171 3.65 -18.56 -0.78
N PRO A 172 3.31 -19.26 -1.87
CA PRO A 172 2.10 -18.99 -2.63
C PRO A 172 0.83 -19.08 -1.78
N VAL A 173 -0.19 -18.32 -2.16
CA VAL A 173 -1.55 -18.47 -1.63
C VAL A 173 -2.25 -19.56 -2.43
N ASP A 174 -2.58 -20.67 -1.80
CA ASP A 174 -3.07 -21.89 -2.45
C ASP A 174 -4.44 -21.74 -3.16
N SER A 175 -5.21 -20.69 -2.79
CA SER A 175 -6.55 -20.45 -3.36
C SER A 175 -6.54 -19.73 -4.72
N PHE A 176 -5.38 -19.23 -5.17
CA PHE A 176 -5.23 -18.57 -6.46
C PHE A 176 -4.64 -19.52 -7.48
N ASN A 177 -5.50 -20.28 -8.13
CA ASN A 177 -5.09 -21.24 -9.17
C ASN A 177 -5.56 -20.71 -10.54
N ARG A 178 -4.68 -19.92 -11.19
CA ARG A 178 -4.89 -19.38 -12.53
C ARG A 178 -3.74 -19.83 -13.42
N ASP A 179 -4.05 -20.31 -14.61
CA ASP A 179 -3.07 -20.85 -15.56
C ASP A 179 -2.10 -19.79 -16.13
N ASP A 180 -2.48 -18.50 -16.03
CA ASP A 180 -1.67 -17.37 -16.49
C ASP A 180 -0.66 -16.86 -15.45
N LEU A 181 -0.63 -17.43 -14.24
CA LEU A 181 0.28 -17.02 -13.18
C LEU A 181 1.63 -17.73 -13.27
N ILE A 182 2.70 -16.93 -13.15
CA ILE A 182 4.07 -17.42 -13.03
C ILE A 182 4.35 -17.74 -11.55
N ALA A 183 4.87 -18.93 -11.28
CA ALA A 183 5.03 -19.45 -9.91
C ALA A 183 5.91 -18.57 -9.00
N THR A 184 6.90 -17.89 -9.53
CA THR A 184 7.88 -17.14 -8.71
C THR A 184 8.21 -15.79 -9.27
N VAL A 185 8.24 -14.79 -8.39
CA VAL A 185 8.85 -13.49 -8.65
C VAL A 185 10.37 -13.69 -8.86
N PRO A 186 11.02 -12.97 -9.80
CA PRO A 186 12.45 -13.07 -9.99
C PRO A 186 13.21 -12.62 -8.72
N ASP A 187 14.42 -13.09 -8.57
CA ASP A 187 15.30 -12.68 -7.48
C ASP A 187 15.80 -11.24 -7.70
N ILE A 188 14.99 -10.28 -7.27
CA ILE A 188 15.21 -8.84 -7.48
C ILE A 188 16.37 -8.35 -6.63
N ASP A 189 16.40 -8.74 -5.35
CA ASP A 189 17.35 -8.19 -4.39
C ASP A 189 18.79 -8.59 -4.69
N ASN A 190 19.03 -9.78 -5.23
CA ASN A 190 20.37 -10.24 -5.61
C ASN A 190 20.79 -9.89 -7.05
N ASN A 191 19.92 -9.22 -7.81
CA ASN A 191 20.21 -8.82 -9.20
C ASN A 191 19.88 -7.34 -9.45
N PRO A 192 20.47 -6.39 -8.71
CA PRO A 192 20.11 -4.97 -8.79
C PRO A 192 20.38 -4.33 -10.15
N ASP A 193 21.41 -4.78 -10.88
CA ASP A 193 21.72 -4.29 -12.23
C ASP A 193 20.61 -4.65 -13.24
N LYS A 194 19.98 -5.78 -13.06
CA LYS A 194 18.91 -6.27 -13.93
C LYS A 194 17.54 -5.73 -13.52
N TYR A 195 17.34 -5.55 -12.23
CA TYR A 195 16.08 -5.12 -11.63
C TYR A 195 16.30 -3.88 -10.75
N PRO A 196 16.42 -2.69 -11.35
CA PRO A 196 16.59 -1.47 -10.58
C PRO A 196 15.41 -1.23 -9.65
N THR A 197 15.71 -0.84 -8.43
CA THR A 197 14.69 -0.61 -7.40
C THR A 197 14.71 0.83 -6.90
N VAL A 198 13.62 1.25 -6.28
CA VAL A 198 13.52 2.49 -5.52
C VAL A 198 12.85 2.21 -4.18
N LEU A 199 13.42 2.75 -3.11
CA LEU A 199 12.83 2.79 -1.78
C LEU A 199 12.13 4.14 -1.61
N LEU A 200 10.83 4.13 -1.28
CA LEU A 200 10.06 5.34 -1.07
C LEU A 200 9.73 5.52 0.42
N GLU A 201 10.60 6.24 1.10
CA GLU A 201 10.37 6.67 2.48
C GLU A 201 9.35 7.82 2.51
N THR A 202 8.49 7.86 3.55
CA THR A 202 7.42 8.85 3.68
C THR A 202 7.41 9.49 5.07
N ASP A 203 6.95 10.72 5.11
CA ASP A 203 6.54 11.40 6.33
C ASP A 203 5.00 11.49 6.38
N PRO A 204 4.40 11.70 7.56
CA PRO A 204 2.95 11.91 7.66
C PRO A 204 2.46 13.00 6.70
N GLY A 205 1.42 12.70 5.94
CA GLY A 205 0.91 13.57 4.88
C GLY A 205 1.41 13.23 3.48
N ASP A 206 2.51 12.49 3.34
CA ASP A 206 2.93 11.93 2.05
C ASP A 206 2.07 10.70 1.68
N ILE A 207 1.92 10.47 0.39
CA ILE A 207 1.36 9.22 -0.13
C ILE A 207 2.32 8.60 -1.14
N VAL A 208 2.26 7.29 -1.27
CA VAL A 208 2.87 6.55 -2.38
C VAL A 208 1.74 5.99 -3.24
N ILE A 209 1.72 6.34 -4.52
CA ILE A 209 0.77 5.76 -5.47
C ILE A 209 1.54 4.90 -6.47
N PHE A 210 1.04 3.69 -6.71
CA PHE A 210 1.70 2.73 -7.59
C PHE A 210 0.69 1.90 -8.39
N HIS A 211 1.13 1.48 -9.56
CA HIS A 211 0.33 0.66 -10.46
C HIS A 211 0.13 -0.75 -9.89
N GLY A 212 -1.06 -1.31 -9.98
CA GLY A 212 -1.41 -2.62 -9.41
C GLY A 212 -0.54 -3.79 -9.88
N LEU A 213 0.19 -3.65 -11.00
CA LEU A 213 1.16 -4.60 -11.51
C LEU A 213 2.61 -4.30 -11.09
N THR A 214 2.86 -3.23 -10.34
CA THR A 214 4.22 -2.93 -9.88
C THR A 214 4.63 -3.85 -8.74
N LEU A 215 5.72 -4.60 -8.96
CA LEU A 215 6.31 -5.43 -7.91
C LEU A 215 6.84 -4.56 -6.79
N HIS A 216 6.45 -4.89 -5.57
CA HIS A 216 6.87 -4.17 -4.38
C HIS A 216 7.04 -5.09 -3.18
N SER A 217 7.80 -4.62 -2.21
CA SER A 217 8.09 -5.32 -0.96
C SER A 217 8.23 -4.33 0.19
N SER A 218 8.30 -4.84 1.41
CA SER A 218 8.53 -4.03 2.62
C SER A 218 9.23 -4.90 3.66
N SER A 219 10.24 -4.36 4.33
CA SER A 219 10.87 -5.02 5.48
C SER A 219 9.91 -5.25 6.65
N GLY A 220 10.30 -6.00 7.65
CA GLY A 220 9.73 -5.92 8.98
C GLY A 220 9.93 -4.51 9.57
N ASN A 221 9.47 -4.31 10.80
CA ASN A 221 9.76 -3.11 11.57
C ASN A 221 10.80 -3.48 12.64
N SER A 222 12.04 -3.03 12.47
CA SER A 222 13.14 -3.29 13.40
C SER A 222 13.40 -2.13 14.37
N SER A 223 12.54 -1.10 14.38
CA SER A 223 12.62 -0.03 15.38
C SER A 223 12.28 -0.56 16.79
N GLU A 224 12.79 0.10 17.80
CA GLU A 224 12.55 -0.27 19.20
C GLU A 224 11.27 0.35 19.76
N ASP A 225 10.81 1.46 19.19
CA ASP A 225 9.77 2.32 19.78
C ASP A 225 8.71 2.81 18.79
N THR A 226 8.96 2.72 17.50
CA THR A 226 8.08 3.31 16.48
C THR A 226 7.12 2.28 15.90
N THR A 227 5.83 2.45 16.14
CA THR A 227 4.78 1.73 15.41
C THR A 227 4.62 2.33 14.02
N ARG A 228 4.53 1.51 12.97
CA ARG A 228 4.23 1.95 11.61
C ARG A 228 2.76 1.62 11.28
N ARG A 229 1.90 2.64 11.31
CA ARG A 229 0.47 2.56 10.95
C ARG A 229 0.29 3.02 9.52
N ALA A 230 -0.19 2.15 8.66
CA ALA A 230 -0.42 2.49 7.26
C ALA A 230 -1.80 2.02 6.78
N LEU A 231 -2.34 2.74 5.81
CA LEU A 231 -3.53 2.40 5.05
C LEU A 231 -3.16 2.25 3.59
N SER A 232 -3.65 1.21 2.95
CA SER A 232 -3.48 0.96 1.52
C SER A 232 -4.83 0.84 0.85
N LEU A 233 -5.04 1.57 -0.23
CA LEU A 233 -6.29 1.62 -1.01
C LEU A 233 -6.05 1.09 -2.40
N ARG A 234 -7.09 0.51 -3.02
CA ARG A 234 -7.10 0.11 -4.44
C ARG A 234 -8.24 0.82 -5.15
N MET A 235 -7.88 1.51 -6.22
CA MET A 235 -8.81 2.28 -7.05
C MET A 235 -8.57 2.03 -8.53
#